data_563764761d344c980ed81a792db04565
#
_entry.id   563764761d344c980ed81a792db04565
#
_cell.length_a   1.000
_cell.length_b   1.000
_cell.length_c   1.000
_cell.angle_alpha   90.00
_cell.angle_beta   90.00
_cell.angle_gamma   90.00
#
_symmetry.space_group_name_H-M   'P 1'
#
loop_
_entity.id
_entity.type
_entity.pdbx_description
1 polymer ?
#
loop_
_entity_poly.entity_id
_entity_poly.type
_entity_poly.pdbx_seq_one_letter_code
_entity_poly.pdbx_strand_id
1 'polypeptide(L)'
;MKYVYCKSSNPFEISSFIGDVDIALANGYKKISDKDYEKLVKHQLRWENEELVENNDASTDDGKEVGIIFGLYDMSHTKKLIDAFFDKGYRVVALSNTQLRGRDFKKLVFAFNADGYMYNYIKKIKPNTKFIGKDSCCEICNDKWKTYELLKGQDIPQPLTSLASEDITYPKLIKARRGSFGEGIFLVNNEEEEYQILSMCDPKLIMYQEYIGASKGRDICVYVLNGECIAAMKRENGSENEFRSQTIYGAEAAVYELSDTEKALSIKIADTIGIPFCSINYLIDKDGTLKVCDVNSNPGLDVIQEATGVDVTSKYVDYLINYVGLTSEDKINVTR
;
A
#
# COMPACT_ATOMS: atom_id res chain seq x y z
N MET A 1 -5.76 -31.41 6.73
CA MET A 1 -6.35 -31.19 5.40
C MET A 1 -6.47 -29.70 5.17
N LYS A 2 -6.05 -29.23 4.02
CA LYS A 2 -6.08 -27.81 3.68
C LYS A 2 -6.96 -27.58 2.47
N TYR A 3 -7.59 -26.43 2.40
CA TYR A 3 -8.40 -26.00 1.29
C TYR A 3 -7.66 -24.88 0.56
N VAL A 4 -7.55 -24.98 -0.74
CA VAL A 4 -6.91 -23.99 -1.59
C VAL A 4 -7.85 -23.55 -2.69
N TYR A 5 -7.81 -22.27 -2.98
CA TYR A 5 -8.47 -21.65 -4.11
C TYR A 5 -7.40 -21.14 -5.08
N CYS A 6 -7.58 -21.45 -6.35
CA CYS A 6 -6.74 -20.92 -7.41
C CYS A 6 -7.63 -20.18 -8.40
N LYS A 7 -7.30 -18.90 -8.68
CA LYS A 7 -7.94 -18.15 -9.75
C LYS A 7 -7.36 -18.62 -11.08
N SER A 8 -8.22 -18.81 -12.06
CA SER A 8 -7.88 -19.30 -13.41
C SER A 8 -6.87 -18.44 -14.19
N SER A 9 -6.54 -17.24 -13.70
CA SER A 9 -5.63 -16.30 -14.36
C SER A 9 -4.17 -16.41 -13.90
N ASN A 10 -3.88 -17.09 -12.80
CA ASN A 10 -2.51 -17.28 -12.31
C ASN A 10 -2.38 -18.64 -11.60
N PRO A 11 -1.70 -19.62 -12.21
CA PRO A 11 -1.56 -20.98 -11.67
C PRO A 11 -0.76 -21.04 -10.35
N PHE A 12 -0.15 -19.94 -9.93
CA PHE A 12 0.64 -19.84 -8.70
C PHE A 12 -0.04 -19.02 -7.58
N GLU A 13 -1.24 -18.50 -7.85
CA GLU A 13 -2.00 -17.74 -6.87
C GLU A 13 -2.78 -18.69 -5.95
N ILE A 14 -2.26 -18.92 -4.75
CA ILE A 14 -2.84 -19.82 -3.77
C ILE A 14 -3.37 -19.04 -2.59
N SER A 15 -4.68 -19.10 -2.35
CA SER A 15 -5.30 -18.68 -1.10
C SER A 15 -5.60 -19.89 -0.24
N SER A 16 -5.18 -19.89 1.03
CA SER A 16 -5.52 -20.95 1.98
C SER A 16 -6.65 -20.49 2.88
N PHE A 17 -7.63 -21.38 3.13
CA PHE A 17 -8.74 -21.12 4.01
C PHE A 17 -8.62 -21.98 5.29
N ILE A 18 -8.82 -21.33 6.46
CA ILE A 18 -8.91 -21.98 7.74
C ILE A 18 -10.29 -21.62 8.32
N GLY A 19 -11.25 -22.52 8.24
CA GLY A 19 -12.61 -22.27 8.71
C GLY A 19 -13.57 -23.40 8.36
N ASP A 20 -14.85 -23.07 8.28
CA ASP A 20 -15.91 -24.02 7.97
C ASP A 20 -15.76 -24.58 6.54
N VAL A 21 -15.78 -25.92 6.46
CA VAL A 21 -15.55 -26.68 5.23
C VAL A 21 -16.61 -26.37 4.16
N ASP A 22 -17.87 -26.23 4.57
CA ASP A 22 -18.97 -26.01 3.63
C ASP A 22 -18.91 -24.62 3.06
N ILE A 23 -18.48 -23.62 3.84
CA ILE A 23 -18.24 -22.25 3.38
C ILE A 23 -17.07 -22.23 2.39
N ALA A 24 -15.99 -22.95 2.66
CA ALA A 24 -14.84 -23.02 1.76
C ALA A 24 -15.23 -23.61 0.39
N LEU A 25 -15.92 -24.73 0.39
CA LEU A 25 -16.36 -25.38 -0.85
C LEU A 25 -17.37 -24.55 -1.62
N ALA A 26 -18.31 -23.87 -0.93
CA ALA A 26 -19.27 -22.96 -1.57
C ALA A 26 -18.59 -21.75 -2.25
N ASN A 27 -17.40 -21.34 -1.79
CA ASN A 27 -16.60 -20.26 -2.36
C ASN A 27 -15.53 -20.76 -3.35
N GLY A 28 -15.62 -22.01 -3.81
CA GLY A 28 -14.76 -22.57 -4.85
C GLY A 28 -13.39 -23.06 -4.38
N TYR A 29 -13.16 -23.15 -3.04
CA TYR A 29 -11.95 -23.76 -2.52
C TYR A 29 -11.96 -25.27 -2.73
N LYS A 30 -10.84 -25.82 -3.17
CA LYS A 30 -10.67 -27.26 -3.38
C LYS A 30 -9.87 -27.88 -2.23
N LYS A 31 -10.27 -29.04 -1.80
CA LYS A 31 -9.58 -29.81 -0.77
C LYS A 31 -8.38 -30.52 -1.37
N ILE A 32 -7.20 -30.33 -0.77
CA ILE A 32 -5.97 -31.01 -1.16
C ILE A 32 -5.33 -31.72 0.01
N SER A 33 -4.43 -32.66 -0.27
CA SER A 33 -3.64 -33.32 0.76
C SER A 33 -2.60 -32.37 1.34
N ASP A 34 -2.15 -32.62 2.58
CA ASP A 34 -1.07 -31.82 3.19
C ASP A 34 0.23 -31.96 2.35
N LYS A 35 0.46 -33.12 1.73
CA LYS A 35 1.60 -33.35 0.83
C LYS A 35 1.52 -32.53 -0.45
N ASP A 36 0.35 -32.43 -1.06
CA ASP A 36 0.14 -31.61 -2.27
C ASP A 36 0.22 -30.12 -1.93
N TYR A 37 -0.27 -29.72 -0.75
CA TYR A 37 -0.11 -28.36 -0.26
C TYR A 37 1.38 -27.98 -0.09
N GLU A 38 2.19 -28.89 0.48
CA GLU A 38 3.65 -28.68 0.59
C GLU A 38 4.32 -28.55 -0.79
N LYS A 39 3.92 -29.37 -1.75
CA LYS A 39 4.41 -29.29 -3.14
C LYS A 39 3.96 -28.00 -3.84
N LEU A 40 2.72 -27.55 -3.62
CA LEU A 40 2.23 -26.27 -4.11
C LEU A 40 3.04 -25.09 -3.55
N VAL A 41 3.27 -25.09 -2.24
CA VAL A 41 4.08 -24.07 -1.58
C VAL A 41 5.52 -24.04 -2.10
N LYS A 42 6.04 -25.19 -2.50
CA LYS A 42 7.37 -25.33 -3.12
C LYS A 42 7.35 -25.14 -4.65
N HIS A 43 6.22 -24.73 -5.23
CA HIS A 43 5.98 -24.59 -6.67
C HIS A 43 6.24 -25.86 -7.50
N GLN A 44 6.23 -27.03 -6.87
CA GLN A 44 6.35 -28.33 -7.54
C GLN A 44 5.05 -28.79 -8.19
N LEU A 45 3.94 -28.15 -7.83
CA LEU A 45 2.63 -28.33 -8.45
C LEU A 45 2.09 -26.97 -8.88
N ARG A 46 1.28 -26.96 -9.93
CA ARG A 46 0.51 -25.81 -10.41
C ARG A 46 -0.93 -26.21 -10.71
N TRP A 47 -1.84 -25.25 -10.69
CA TRP A 47 -3.19 -25.44 -11.18
C TRP A 47 -3.21 -25.31 -12.72
N GLU A 48 -3.76 -26.28 -13.38
CA GLU A 48 -4.03 -26.23 -14.80
C GLU A 48 -5.36 -26.93 -15.07
N ASN A 49 -6.29 -26.26 -15.78
CA ASN A 49 -7.61 -26.81 -16.10
C ASN A 49 -8.37 -27.40 -14.89
N GLU A 50 -8.32 -26.69 -13.76
CA GLU A 50 -8.95 -27.11 -12.49
C GLU A 50 -8.33 -28.34 -11.80
N GLU A 51 -7.17 -28.80 -12.22
CA GLU A 51 -6.42 -29.91 -11.62
C GLU A 51 -5.04 -29.48 -11.15
N LEU A 52 -4.50 -30.22 -10.17
CA LEU A 52 -3.11 -30.08 -9.74
C LEU A 52 -2.23 -30.93 -10.64
N VAL A 53 -1.39 -30.28 -11.42
CA VAL A 53 -0.39 -30.94 -12.29
C VAL A 53 1.01 -30.70 -11.76
N GLU A 54 1.94 -31.62 -12.06
CA GLU A 54 3.35 -31.39 -11.75
C GLU A 54 3.86 -30.19 -12.55
N ASN A 55 4.51 -29.29 -11.84
CA ASN A 55 5.13 -28.12 -12.44
C ASN A 55 6.53 -28.53 -12.97
N ASN A 56 6.59 -28.96 -14.20
CA ASN A 56 7.85 -29.35 -14.85
C ASN A 56 8.82 -28.16 -15.00
N ASP A 57 8.31 -26.93 -14.93
CA ASP A 57 9.13 -25.72 -14.91
C ASP A 57 9.71 -25.43 -13.51
N ALA A 58 9.20 -26.11 -12.46
CA ALA A 58 9.73 -26.00 -11.10
C ALA A 58 11.09 -26.71 -10.90
N SER A 59 11.54 -27.46 -11.89
CA SER A 59 12.84 -28.14 -11.86
C SER A 59 14.03 -27.19 -11.96
N THR A 60 13.81 -25.90 -12.15
CA THR A 60 14.84 -24.88 -12.16
C THR A 60 14.68 -23.92 -10.98
N ASP A 61 14.82 -24.42 -9.77
CA ASP A 61 15.33 -23.57 -8.70
C ASP A 61 16.83 -23.36 -8.96
N ASP A 62 17.10 -22.51 -9.94
CA ASP A 62 18.48 -22.10 -10.28
C ASP A 62 19.05 -21.11 -9.25
N GLY A 63 18.38 -20.95 -8.10
CA GLY A 63 18.74 -20.03 -7.03
C GLY A 63 18.58 -18.55 -7.42
N LYS A 64 17.90 -18.26 -8.53
CA LYS A 64 17.69 -16.88 -9.04
C LYS A 64 16.40 -16.24 -8.58
N GLU A 65 15.56 -17.00 -7.88
CA GLU A 65 14.27 -16.51 -7.41
C GLU A 65 14.44 -15.51 -6.27
N VAL A 66 13.73 -14.39 -6.36
CA VAL A 66 13.70 -13.32 -5.37
C VAL A 66 12.37 -13.35 -4.66
N GLY A 67 12.39 -13.49 -3.34
CA GLY A 67 11.18 -13.38 -2.53
C GLY A 67 10.85 -11.93 -2.24
N ILE A 68 9.65 -11.49 -2.60
CA ILE A 68 9.10 -10.19 -2.21
C ILE A 68 7.91 -10.42 -1.31
N ILE A 69 7.95 -9.80 -0.13
CA ILE A 69 6.84 -9.85 0.81
C ILE A 69 6.00 -8.61 0.58
N PHE A 70 4.76 -8.82 0.16
CA PHE A 70 3.79 -7.77 0.04
C PHE A 70 2.82 -7.84 1.22
N GLY A 71 2.37 -6.67 1.72
CA GLY A 71 1.26 -6.62 2.66
C GLY A 71 0.00 -7.26 2.04
N LEU A 72 -0.79 -7.90 2.88
CA LEU A 72 -1.90 -8.81 2.48
C LEU A 72 -3.08 -8.16 1.74
N TYR A 73 -3.08 -6.84 1.47
CA TYR A 73 -4.33 -6.13 1.19
C TYR A 73 -4.65 -5.84 -0.28
N ASP A 74 -3.70 -5.98 -1.22
CA ASP A 74 -4.04 -5.75 -2.62
C ASP A 74 -3.27 -6.65 -3.59
N MET A 75 -3.96 -7.69 -4.04
CA MET A 75 -3.44 -8.66 -5.00
C MET A 75 -3.23 -8.04 -6.40
N SER A 76 -3.98 -7.00 -6.77
CA SER A 76 -3.87 -6.37 -8.08
C SER A 76 -2.54 -5.61 -8.24
N HIS A 77 -2.16 -4.83 -7.24
CA HIS A 77 -0.87 -4.12 -7.20
C HIS A 77 0.32 -5.08 -7.15
N THR A 78 0.20 -6.14 -6.35
CA THR A 78 1.22 -7.19 -6.26
C THR A 78 1.48 -7.83 -7.63
N LYS A 79 0.42 -8.16 -8.36
CA LYS A 79 0.54 -8.74 -9.69
C LYS A 79 1.27 -7.82 -10.66
N LYS A 80 0.92 -6.53 -10.72
CA LYS A 80 1.58 -5.55 -11.58
C LYS A 80 3.08 -5.43 -11.31
N LEU A 81 3.46 -5.46 -10.04
CA LEU A 81 4.88 -5.44 -9.67
C LEU A 81 5.61 -6.72 -10.10
N ILE A 82 5.00 -7.88 -9.91
CA ILE A 82 5.56 -9.16 -10.37
C ILE A 82 5.73 -9.15 -11.89
N ASP A 83 4.71 -8.73 -12.64
CA ASP A 83 4.75 -8.64 -14.09
C ASP A 83 5.87 -7.68 -14.54
N ALA A 84 6.00 -6.51 -13.90
CA ALA A 84 7.05 -5.55 -14.22
C ALA A 84 8.49 -6.06 -13.89
N PHE A 85 8.66 -6.84 -12.83
CA PHE A 85 9.93 -7.55 -12.58
C PHE A 85 10.22 -8.58 -13.67
N PHE A 86 9.21 -9.34 -14.07
CA PHE A 86 9.34 -10.36 -15.11
C PHE A 86 9.71 -9.74 -16.46
N ASP A 87 9.10 -8.62 -16.84
CA ASP A 87 9.44 -7.88 -18.06
C ASP A 87 10.89 -7.38 -18.08
N LYS A 88 11.47 -7.15 -16.89
CA LYS A 88 12.89 -6.79 -16.72
C LYS A 88 13.83 -8.01 -16.62
N GLY A 89 13.26 -9.21 -16.73
CA GLY A 89 13.99 -10.48 -16.72
C GLY A 89 14.26 -11.07 -15.33
N TYR A 90 13.52 -10.65 -14.30
CA TYR A 90 13.68 -11.18 -12.96
C TYR A 90 12.47 -11.99 -12.52
N ARG A 91 12.71 -13.15 -11.92
CA ARG A 91 11.65 -13.95 -11.31
C ARG A 91 11.47 -13.53 -9.85
N VAL A 92 10.31 -13.02 -9.53
CA VAL A 92 9.94 -12.65 -8.16
C VAL A 92 8.69 -13.41 -7.73
N VAL A 93 8.61 -13.72 -6.45
CA VAL A 93 7.50 -14.45 -5.85
C VAL A 93 6.91 -13.63 -4.71
N ALA A 94 5.62 -13.38 -4.77
CA ALA A 94 4.89 -12.81 -3.64
C ALA A 94 4.74 -13.87 -2.54
N LEU A 95 5.08 -13.51 -1.31
CA LEU A 95 5.07 -14.42 -0.18
C LEU A 95 4.01 -14.03 0.84
N SER A 96 3.17 -14.97 1.18
CA SER A 96 2.34 -14.88 2.38
C SER A 96 3.16 -15.27 3.63
N ASN A 97 2.68 -14.87 4.80
CA ASN A 97 3.30 -15.18 6.09
C ASN A 97 3.56 -16.66 6.33
N THR A 98 2.70 -17.53 5.79
CA THR A 98 2.84 -18.98 5.92
C THR A 98 3.91 -19.56 5.00
N GLN A 99 4.16 -18.93 3.86
CA GLN A 99 5.16 -19.35 2.88
C GLN A 99 6.58 -18.94 3.29
N LEU A 100 6.73 -17.90 4.11
CA LEU A 100 8.00 -17.41 4.60
C LEU A 100 8.80 -18.45 5.39
N ARG A 101 8.14 -19.36 6.09
CA ARG A 101 8.80 -20.34 6.98
C ARG A 101 9.48 -21.49 6.23
N GLY A 102 9.00 -21.85 5.05
CA GLY A 102 9.39 -23.08 4.36
C GLY A 102 10.35 -22.89 3.20
N ARG A 103 10.74 -21.65 2.86
CA ARG A 103 11.50 -21.34 1.65
C ARG A 103 12.68 -20.44 1.95
N ASP A 104 13.84 -20.76 1.38
CA ASP A 104 15.01 -19.89 1.38
C ASP A 104 15.12 -19.19 0.02
N PHE A 105 15.30 -17.87 0.07
CA PHE A 105 15.50 -17.03 -1.09
C PHE A 105 16.90 -16.46 -1.08
N LYS A 106 17.52 -16.37 -2.26
CA LYS A 106 18.85 -15.75 -2.40
C LYS A 106 18.84 -14.28 -1.95
N LYS A 107 17.74 -13.57 -2.24
CA LYS A 107 17.50 -12.18 -1.82
C LYS A 107 16.05 -12.04 -1.40
N LEU A 108 15.82 -11.51 -0.21
CA LEU A 108 14.50 -11.30 0.34
C LEU A 108 14.29 -9.81 0.61
N VAL A 109 13.24 -9.26 0.05
CA VAL A 109 12.88 -7.84 0.20
C VAL A 109 11.48 -7.70 0.73
N PHE A 110 11.31 -6.80 1.66
CA PHE A 110 10.02 -6.34 2.13
C PHE A 110 9.62 -5.07 1.36
N ALA A 111 8.67 -5.18 0.45
CA ALA A 111 8.32 -4.08 -0.44
C ALA A 111 7.21 -3.16 0.10
N PHE A 112 6.29 -3.66 0.94
CA PHE A 112 5.13 -2.91 1.40
C PHE A 112 4.77 -3.16 2.85
N ASN A 113 4.41 -2.09 3.52
CA ASN A 113 3.48 -1.95 4.64
C ASN A 113 3.48 -3.06 5.69
N ALA A 114 4.58 -3.20 6.42
CA ALA A 114 4.56 -3.95 7.66
C ALA A 114 4.13 -3.03 8.80
N ASP A 115 3.06 -3.39 9.50
CA ASP A 115 2.91 -2.91 10.86
C ASP A 115 4.10 -3.40 11.71
N GLY A 116 4.31 -2.77 12.87
CA GLY A 116 5.45 -3.11 13.72
C GLY A 116 5.49 -4.58 14.13
N TYR A 117 4.35 -5.26 14.20
CA TYR A 117 4.26 -6.69 14.50
C TYR A 117 4.83 -7.53 13.35
N MET A 118 4.40 -7.27 12.12
CA MET A 118 4.87 -7.98 10.93
C MET A 118 6.35 -7.75 10.68
N TYR A 119 6.83 -6.52 10.83
CA TYR A 119 8.23 -6.18 10.73
C TYR A 119 9.07 -7.04 11.69
N ASN A 120 8.73 -7.03 12.98
CA ASN A 120 9.45 -7.79 14.01
C ASN A 120 9.36 -9.30 13.78
N TYR A 121 8.20 -9.80 13.33
CA TYR A 121 8.02 -11.21 13.00
C TYR A 121 8.92 -11.65 11.85
N ILE A 122 8.93 -10.90 10.74
CA ILE A 122 9.76 -11.20 9.58
C ILE A 122 11.24 -11.12 9.94
N LYS A 123 11.66 -10.09 10.65
CA LYS A 123 13.05 -9.94 11.12
C LYS A 123 13.51 -11.11 11.98
N LYS A 124 12.62 -11.68 12.79
CA LYS A 124 12.90 -12.86 13.60
C LYS A 124 13.07 -14.15 12.79
N ILE A 125 12.22 -14.37 11.78
CA ILE A 125 12.23 -15.62 10.99
C ILE A 125 13.16 -15.58 9.79
N LYS A 126 13.45 -14.37 9.27
CA LYS A 126 14.32 -14.11 8.10
C LYS A 126 15.20 -12.89 8.38
N PRO A 127 16.24 -13.01 9.21
CA PRO A 127 17.04 -11.87 9.69
C PRO A 127 17.77 -11.11 8.56
N ASN A 128 18.00 -11.76 7.42
CA ASN A 128 18.66 -11.14 6.25
C ASN A 128 17.70 -10.39 5.32
N THR A 129 16.41 -10.29 5.67
CA THR A 129 15.44 -9.51 4.87
C THR A 129 15.83 -8.04 4.84
N LYS A 130 15.86 -7.45 3.65
CA LYS A 130 15.98 -6.00 3.46
C LYS A 130 14.60 -5.39 3.52
N PHE A 131 14.42 -4.45 4.44
CA PHE A 131 13.19 -3.68 4.54
C PHE A 131 13.35 -2.35 3.81
N ILE A 132 12.29 -1.89 3.14
CA ILE A 132 12.29 -0.62 2.45
C ILE A 132 11.88 0.48 3.43
N GLY A 133 12.74 1.47 3.61
CA GLY A 133 12.56 2.56 4.56
C GLY A 133 13.01 2.23 5.98
N LYS A 134 12.83 3.19 6.88
CA LYS A 134 13.13 3.04 8.31
C LYS A 134 12.12 2.11 8.98
N ASP A 135 12.54 1.44 10.04
CA ASP A 135 11.75 0.44 10.79
C ASP A 135 10.34 0.93 11.20
N SER A 136 10.17 2.23 11.44
CA SER A 136 8.91 2.83 11.89
C SER A 136 8.09 3.52 10.79
N CYS A 137 8.61 3.65 9.56
CA CYS A 137 7.99 4.48 8.54
C CYS A 137 6.55 4.07 8.20
N CYS A 138 6.32 2.77 8.07
CA CYS A 138 4.97 2.25 7.77
C CYS A 138 4.00 2.46 8.95
N GLU A 139 4.46 2.27 10.19
CA GLU A 139 3.64 2.50 11.38
C GLU A 139 3.27 3.99 11.53
N ILE A 140 4.19 4.90 11.17
CA ILE A 140 3.92 6.34 11.14
C ILE A 140 2.85 6.64 10.10
N CYS A 141 3.00 6.17 8.86
CA CYS A 141 2.02 6.40 7.79
C CYS A 141 0.66 5.77 8.10
N ASN A 142 0.62 4.62 8.78
CA ASN A 142 -0.61 3.92 9.10
C ASN A 142 -1.42 4.58 10.24
N ASP A 143 -0.82 5.46 11.02
CA ASP A 143 -1.50 6.21 12.09
C ASP A 143 -1.41 7.72 11.81
N LYS A 144 -2.50 8.30 11.33
CA LYS A 144 -2.58 9.72 10.94
C LYS A 144 -2.19 10.68 12.06
N TRP A 145 -2.43 10.29 13.33
CA TRP A 145 -1.98 11.08 14.47
C TRP A 145 -0.45 11.08 14.61
N LYS A 146 0.19 9.92 14.47
CA LYS A 146 1.66 9.82 14.49
C LYS A 146 2.31 10.60 13.35
N THR A 147 1.71 10.54 12.16
CA THR A 147 2.15 11.34 11.01
C THR A 147 2.07 12.83 11.35
N TYR A 148 0.93 13.28 11.88
CA TYR A 148 0.72 14.67 12.26
C TYR A 148 1.75 15.15 13.29
N GLU A 149 1.96 14.43 14.39
CA GLU A 149 2.91 14.80 15.44
C GLU A 149 4.35 14.89 14.91
N LEU A 150 4.77 13.92 14.10
CA LEU A 150 6.11 13.91 13.52
C LEU A 150 6.33 15.11 12.60
N LEU A 151 5.39 15.39 11.70
CA LEU A 151 5.51 16.48 10.73
C LEU A 151 5.35 17.86 11.38
N LYS A 152 4.52 17.99 12.42
CA LYS A 152 4.39 19.20 13.23
C LYS A 152 5.73 19.60 13.88
N GLY A 153 6.49 18.63 14.36
CA GLY A 153 7.82 18.86 14.92
C GLY A 153 8.87 19.37 13.92
N GLN A 154 8.53 19.42 12.62
CA GLN A 154 9.38 19.87 11.51
C GLN A 154 8.85 21.12 10.80
N ASP A 155 7.86 21.80 11.39
CA ASP A 155 7.20 22.98 10.82
C ASP A 155 6.64 22.74 9.40
N ILE A 156 6.13 21.52 9.15
CA ILE A 156 5.48 21.18 7.88
C ILE A 156 4.00 21.59 7.96
N PRO A 157 3.50 22.38 6.98
CA PRO A 157 2.12 22.82 6.98
C PRO A 157 1.11 21.68 6.98
N GLN A 158 0.19 21.69 7.93
CA GLN A 158 -0.86 20.68 8.09
C GLN A 158 -2.15 21.37 8.56
N PRO A 159 -3.34 20.80 8.30
CA PRO A 159 -4.55 21.22 9.01
C PRO A 159 -4.36 21.05 10.52
N LEU A 160 -4.86 21.98 11.32
CA LEU A 160 -4.85 21.84 12.78
C LEU A 160 -5.53 20.52 13.15
N THR A 161 -4.85 19.72 13.97
CA THR A 161 -5.32 18.37 14.34
C THR A 161 -5.11 18.18 15.84
N SER A 162 -6.10 17.58 16.51
CA SER A 162 -6.08 17.29 17.95
C SER A 162 -6.77 15.96 18.28
N LEU A 163 -6.44 15.40 19.44
CA LEU A 163 -7.20 14.31 20.06
C LEU A 163 -8.37 14.81 20.93
N ALA A 164 -8.43 16.11 21.21
CA ALA A 164 -9.48 16.76 21.96
C ALA A 164 -10.39 17.54 21.02
N SER A 165 -11.71 17.32 21.13
CA SER A 165 -12.72 17.93 20.27
C SER A 165 -12.76 19.45 20.40
N GLU A 166 -12.60 19.95 21.61
CA GLU A 166 -12.66 21.38 21.95
C GLU A 166 -11.56 22.22 21.32
N ASP A 167 -10.46 21.60 20.88
CA ASP A 167 -9.38 22.31 20.21
C ASP A 167 -9.70 22.70 18.76
N ILE A 168 -10.73 22.10 18.18
CA ILE A 168 -11.10 22.29 16.75
C ILE A 168 -12.52 22.85 16.66
N THR A 169 -12.66 23.99 16.00
CA THR A 169 -13.97 24.64 15.79
C THR A 169 -14.76 24.01 14.63
N TYR A 170 -16.10 24.12 14.70
CA TYR A 170 -16.97 23.69 13.59
C TYR A 170 -16.90 24.65 12.39
N PRO A 171 -17.10 24.16 11.16
CA PRO A 171 -17.18 22.73 10.81
C PRO A 171 -15.81 22.06 10.96
N LYS A 172 -15.80 20.80 11.44
CA LYS A 172 -14.58 20.03 11.64
C LYS A 172 -14.72 18.60 11.14
N LEU A 173 -13.59 17.91 10.99
CA LEU A 173 -13.56 16.52 10.61
C LEU A 173 -13.30 15.65 11.84
N ILE A 174 -14.05 14.55 11.96
CA ILE A 174 -13.73 13.41 12.80
C ILE A 174 -13.11 12.36 11.89
N LYS A 175 -11.91 11.90 12.21
CA LYS A 175 -11.18 10.93 11.39
C LYS A 175 -10.76 9.73 12.20
N ALA A 176 -10.96 8.53 11.65
CA ALA A 176 -10.26 7.36 12.15
C ALA A 176 -8.75 7.57 12.03
N ARG A 177 -8.00 7.30 13.09
CA ARG A 177 -6.52 7.39 13.09
C ARG A 177 -5.91 6.41 12.11
N ARG A 178 -6.54 5.23 11.96
CA ARG A 178 -6.15 4.19 11.00
C ARG A 178 -7.29 3.96 10.01
N GLY A 179 -6.97 3.91 8.74
CA GLY A 179 -7.94 3.73 7.65
C GLY A 179 -7.42 4.30 6.35
N SER A 180 -7.97 3.82 5.25
CA SER A 180 -7.57 4.15 3.88
C SER A 180 -8.80 4.57 3.06
N PHE A 181 -8.58 5.07 1.85
CA PHE A 181 -9.63 5.39 0.88
C PHE A 181 -10.71 6.38 1.33
N GLY A 182 -10.44 7.21 2.34
CA GLY A 182 -11.42 8.17 2.86
C GLY A 182 -12.48 7.55 3.78
N GLU A 183 -12.35 6.28 4.15
CA GLU A 183 -13.20 5.64 5.13
C GLU A 183 -12.96 6.18 6.53
N GLY A 184 -14.03 6.24 7.34
CA GLY A 184 -13.95 6.74 8.72
C GLY A 184 -13.63 8.24 8.81
N ILE A 185 -13.99 9.04 7.80
CA ILE A 185 -13.89 10.50 7.79
C ILE A 185 -15.29 11.10 7.72
N PHE A 186 -15.62 11.90 8.72
CA PHE A 186 -16.93 12.52 8.88
C PHE A 186 -16.77 14.04 9.03
N LEU A 187 -17.52 14.80 8.24
CA LEU A 187 -17.65 16.23 8.40
C LEU A 187 -18.81 16.51 9.36
N VAL A 188 -18.55 17.25 10.43
CA VAL A 188 -19.57 17.63 11.42
C VAL A 188 -19.63 19.14 11.56
N ASN A 189 -20.86 19.67 11.61
CA ASN A 189 -21.13 21.09 11.62
C ASN A 189 -21.51 21.63 13.00
N ASN A 190 -21.86 20.76 13.93
CA ASN A 190 -22.34 21.09 15.28
C ASN A 190 -22.17 19.92 16.24
N GLU A 191 -22.43 20.17 17.53
CA GLU A 191 -22.31 19.19 18.61
C GLU A 191 -23.26 18.00 18.47
N GLU A 192 -24.45 18.18 17.88
CA GLU A 192 -25.41 17.11 17.70
C GLU A 192 -24.92 16.08 16.67
N GLU A 193 -24.41 16.56 15.52
CA GLU A 193 -23.80 15.70 14.50
C GLU A 193 -22.56 14.99 15.05
N GLU A 194 -21.74 15.69 15.82
CA GLU A 194 -20.57 15.11 16.48
C GLU A 194 -20.99 14.01 17.45
N TYR A 195 -21.98 14.25 18.32
CA TYR A 195 -22.46 13.25 19.27
C TYR A 195 -22.95 11.97 18.57
N GLN A 196 -23.66 12.12 17.43
CA GLN A 196 -24.14 10.99 16.67
C GLN A 196 -22.97 10.10 16.18
N ILE A 197 -21.91 10.70 15.68
CA ILE A 197 -20.71 9.95 15.22
C ILE A 197 -19.99 9.31 16.42
N LEU A 198 -19.78 10.05 17.50
CA LEU A 198 -19.09 9.55 18.70
C LEU A 198 -19.81 8.40 19.37
N SER A 199 -21.15 8.34 19.26
CA SER A 199 -21.94 7.22 19.81
C SER A 199 -21.62 5.87 19.14
N MET A 200 -21.01 5.90 17.94
CA MET A 200 -20.67 4.72 17.14
C MET A 200 -19.16 4.43 17.08
N CYS A 201 -18.32 5.30 17.62
CA CYS A 201 -16.86 5.21 17.51
C CYS A 201 -16.18 5.04 18.88
N ASP A 202 -15.05 4.33 18.91
CA ASP A 202 -14.16 4.37 20.08
C ASP A 202 -13.33 5.68 20.01
N PRO A 203 -13.45 6.60 21.01
CA PRO A 203 -12.71 7.85 21.04
C PRO A 203 -11.18 7.70 21.00
N LYS A 204 -10.64 6.56 21.39
CA LYS A 204 -9.20 6.26 21.32
C LYS A 204 -8.69 6.03 19.90
N LEU A 205 -9.59 5.74 18.97
CA LEU A 205 -9.28 5.38 17.58
C LEU A 205 -9.51 6.52 16.60
N ILE A 206 -9.95 7.69 17.08
CA ILE A 206 -10.26 8.87 16.27
C ILE A 206 -9.35 10.04 16.61
N MET A 207 -9.40 11.04 15.75
CA MET A 207 -8.83 12.38 15.94
C MET A 207 -9.73 13.42 15.29
N TYR A 208 -9.57 14.67 15.70
CA TYR A 208 -10.28 15.83 15.16
C TYR A 208 -9.35 16.65 14.28
N GLN A 209 -9.86 17.17 13.18
CA GLN A 209 -9.06 17.98 12.25
C GLN A 209 -9.86 19.17 11.72
N GLU A 210 -9.17 20.29 11.57
CA GLU A 210 -9.68 21.47 10.87
C GLU A 210 -10.19 21.09 9.48
N TYR A 211 -11.40 21.56 9.13
CA TYR A 211 -11.94 21.40 7.80
C TYR A 211 -11.44 22.51 6.87
N ILE A 212 -10.64 22.15 5.88
CA ILE A 212 -10.18 23.09 4.86
C ILE A 212 -11.23 23.22 3.75
N GLY A 213 -12.22 24.09 3.99
CA GLY A 213 -13.34 24.26 3.06
C GLY A 213 -12.93 24.71 1.65
N ALA A 214 -11.80 25.42 1.50
CA ALA A 214 -11.24 25.78 0.21
C ALA A 214 -10.86 24.57 -0.63
N SER A 215 -10.60 23.42 0.01
CA SER A 215 -10.25 22.16 -0.63
C SER A 215 -11.40 21.16 -0.69
N LYS A 216 -12.65 21.61 -0.52
CA LYS A 216 -13.82 20.73 -0.61
C LYS A 216 -13.81 19.95 -1.93
N GLY A 217 -13.80 18.61 -1.84
CA GLY A 217 -13.79 17.72 -3.00
C GLY A 217 -12.49 17.76 -3.82
N ARG A 218 -11.45 18.46 -3.35
CA ARG A 218 -10.19 18.64 -4.11
C ARG A 218 -8.98 18.31 -3.27
N ASP A 219 -7.98 17.71 -3.89
CA ASP A 219 -6.64 17.54 -3.33
C ASP A 219 -5.57 17.44 -4.41
N ILE A 220 -4.31 17.48 -3.97
CA ILE A 220 -3.14 17.16 -4.78
C ILE A 220 -2.49 15.93 -4.17
N CYS A 221 -2.17 14.95 -5.01
CA CYS A 221 -1.50 13.73 -4.62
C CYS A 221 -0.14 13.63 -5.31
N VAL A 222 0.94 13.60 -4.54
CA VAL A 222 2.33 13.60 -5.03
C VAL A 222 2.97 12.26 -4.69
N TYR A 223 3.58 11.63 -5.70
CA TYR A 223 4.36 10.40 -5.53
C TYR A 223 5.83 10.71 -5.42
N VAL A 224 6.42 10.30 -4.32
CA VAL A 224 7.87 10.45 -4.05
C VAL A 224 8.52 9.09 -4.11
N LEU A 225 9.63 8.98 -4.82
CA LEU A 225 10.48 7.79 -4.90
C LEU A 225 11.95 8.19 -4.74
N ASN A 226 12.59 7.68 -3.70
CA ASN A 226 14.03 7.83 -3.46
C ASN A 226 14.53 9.29 -3.55
N GLY A 227 13.80 10.22 -2.92
CA GLY A 227 14.15 11.64 -2.90
C GLY A 227 13.77 12.41 -4.18
N GLU A 228 12.92 11.86 -5.02
CA GLU A 228 12.43 12.51 -6.24
C GLU A 228 10.90 12.48 -6.31
N CYS A 229 10.26 13.58 -6.70
CA CYS A 229 8.84 13.61 -7.04
C CYS A 229 8.67 13.05 -8.46
N ILE A 230 8.18 11.83 -8.58
CA ILE A 230 8.13 11.11 -9.87
C ILE A 230 6.81 11.32 -10.64
N ALA A 231 5.74 11.69 -9.95
CA ALA A 231 4.44 12.00 -10.55
C ALA A 231 3.61 12.81 -9.56
N ALA A 232 2.72 13.67 -10.06
CA ALA A 232 1.73 14.35 -9.26
C ALA A 232 0.42 14.50 -10.03
N MET A 233 -0.71 14.39 -9.31
CA MET A 233 -2.04 14.59 -9.86
C MET A 233 -2.86 15.47 -8.93
N LYS A 234 -3.78 16.24 -9.50
CA LYS A 234 -4.90 16.82 -8.79
C LYS A 234 -6.10 15.92 -8.94
N ARG A 235 -6.91 15.82 -7.88
CA ARG A 235 -8.21 15.15 -7.93
C ARG A 235 -9.29 16.16 -7.61
N GLU A 236 -10.42 16.09 -8.32
CA GLU A 236 -11.51 17.02 -8.16
C GLU A 236 -12.85 16.30 -8.32
N ASN A 237 -13.69 16.40 -7.28
CA ASN A 237 -15.03 15.84 -7.27
C ASN A 237 -16.02 16.94 -7.62
N GLY A 238 -16.77 16.75 -8.70
CA GLY A 238 -17.79 17.71 -9.13
C GLY A 238 -19.09 17.70 -8.32
N SER A 239 -19.24 16.79 -7.35
CA SER A 239 -20.43 16.69 -6.51
C SER A 239 -20.43 17.75 -5.41
N GLU A 240 -21.51 18.52 -5.31
CA GLU A 240 -21.69 19.49 -4.22
C GLU A 240 -21.86 18.83 -2.84
N ASN A 241 -22.26 17.57 -2.80
CA ASN A 241 -22.55 16.84 -1.56
C ASN A 241 -21.35 15.98 -1.08
N GLU A 242 -20.29 15.85 -1.89
CA GLU A 242 -19.12 15.08 -1.52
C GLU A 242 -17.93 16.03 -1.24
N PHE A 243 -17.34 15.89 -0.06
CA PHE A 243 -16.17 16.69 0.32
C PHE A 243 -14.85 15.96 0.12
N ARG A 244 -14.92 14.65 -0.13
CA ARG A 244 -13.73 13.80 -0.35
C ARG A 244 -13.34 13.84 -1.82
N SER A 245 -12.05 13.69 -2.07
CA SER A 245 -11.40 13.82 -3.39
C SER A 245 -10.94 12.49 -3.99
N GLN A 246 -11.23 11.35 -3.35
CA GLN A 246 -10.82 10.06 -3.88
C GLN A 246 -11.70 9.63 -5.07
N THR A 247 -11.07 9.00 -6.06
CA THR A 247 -11.76 8.58 -7.31
C THR A 247 -12.88 7.56 -7.07
N ILE A 248 -12.80 6.77 -5.99
CA ILE A 248 -13.90 5.86 -5.59
C ILE A 248 -15.20 6.60 -5.22
N TYR A 249 -15.13 7.91 -4.93
CA TYR A 249 -16.27 8.78 -4.69
C TYR A 249 -16.61 9.64 -5.90
N GLY A 250 -16.07 9.32 -7.08
CA GLY A 250 -16.40 10.00 -8.34
C GLY A 250 -15.51 11.20 -8.68
N ALA A 251 -14.38 11.40 -7.98
CA ALA A 251 -13.45 12.45 -8.38
C ALA A 251 -12.72 12.10 -9.67
N GLU A 252 -12.54 13.09 -10.54
CA GLU A 252 -11.65 13.01 -11.69
C GLU A 252 -10.22 13.32 -11.29
N ALA A 253 -9.26 12.67 -11.96
CA ALA A 253 -7.84 12.87 -11.74
C ALA A 253 -7.19 13.45 -13.01
N ALA A 254 -6.32 14.45 -12.84
CA ALA A 254 -5.55 15.05 -13.92
C ALA A 254 -4.13 15.34 -13.46
N VAL A 255 -3.18 15.42 -14.40
CA VAL A 255 -1.79 15.78 -14.12
C VAL A 255 -1.70 17.10 -13.37
N TYR A 256 -0.79 17.18 -12.42
CA TYR A 256 -0.46 18.41 -11.68
C TYR A 256 1.03 18.72 -11.80
N GLU A 257 1.34 19.95 -12.21
CA GLU A 257 2.70 20.42 -12.33
C GLU A 257 3.18 21.04 -11.01
N LEU A 258 4.11 20.35 -10.34
CA LEU A 258 4.65 20.81 -9.07
C LEU A 258 5.65 21.95 -9.28
N SER A 259 5.53 23.01 -8.50
CA SER A 259 6.59 23.99 -8.31
C SER A 259 7.79 23.40 -7.58
N ASP A 260 8.94 24.03 -7.66
CA ASP A 260 10.15 23.55 -6.97
C ASP A 260 10.00 23.58 -5.45
N THR A 261 9.22 24.51 -4.91
CA THR A 261 8.89 24.57 -3.47
C THR A 261 8.05 23.38 -3.05
N GLU A 262 7.03 22.99 -3.83
CA GLU A 262 6.18 21.85 -3.55
C GLU A 262 6.94 20.52 -3.66
N LYS A 263 7.86 20.41 -4.64
CA LYS A 263 8.78 19.27 -4.75
C LYS A 263 9.67 19.17 -3.51
N ALA A 264 10.30 20.26 -3.11
CA ALA A 264 11.17 20.30 -1.94
C ALA A 264 10.41 19.93 -0.66
N LEU A 265 9.17 20.42 -0.49
CA LEU A 265 8.29 20.08 0.63
C LEU A 265 7.99 18.57 0.64
N SER A 266 7.62 18.01 -0.51
CA SER A 266 7.26 16.58 -0.62
C SER A 266 8.44 15.67 -0.31
N ILE A 267 9.63 16.02 -0.80
CA ILE A 267 10.87 15.29 -0.50
C ILE A 267 11.18 15.39 1.01
N LYS A 268 11.10 16.61 1.60
CA LYS A 268 11.32 16.81 3.05
C LYS A 268 10.39 15.94 3.89
N ILE A 269 9.13 15.76 3.50
CA ILE A 269 8.15 14.92 4.21
C ILE A 269 8.58 13.45 4.15
N ALA A 270 8.89 12.93 2.95
CA ALA A 270 9.32 11.55 2.77
C ALA A 270 10.60 11.25 3.56
N ASP A 271 11.57 12.14 3.55
CA ASP A 271 12.83 12.04 4.30
C ASP A 271 12.61 12.09 5.81
N THR A 272 11.72 12.96 6.28
CA THR A 272 11.36 13.08 7.70
C THR A 272 10.78 11.76 8.23
N ILE A 273 9.87 11.14 7.47
CA ILE A 273 9.29 9.83 7.81
C ILE A 273 10.33 8.72 7.61
N GLY A 274 11.26 8.90 6.70
CA GLY A 274 12.26 7.90 6.31
C GLY A 274 11.70 6.82 5.40
N ILE A 275 10.78 7.20 4.54
CA ILE A 275 10.11 6.32 3.58
C ILE A 275 10.56 6.65 2.15
N PRO A 276 11.18 5.70 1.42
CA PRO A 276 11.68 5.97 0.08
C PRO A 276 10.61 5.95 -1.01
N PHE A 277 9.45 5.34 -0.77
CA PHE A 277 8.33 5.35 -1.70
C PHE A 277 7.01 5.60 -0.95
N CYS A 278 6.34 6.69 -1.30
CA CYS A 278 5.06 7.05 -0.71
C CYS A 278 4.23 7.93 -1.65
N SER A 279 2.94 8.07 -1.35
CA SER A 279 2.16 9.20 -1.84
C SER A 279 1.80 10.15 -0.70
N ILE A 280 1.81 11.44 -0.99
CA ILE A 280 1.49 12.52 -0.07
C ILE A 280 0.28 13.24 -0.60
N ASN A 281 -0.77 13.33 0.22
CA ASN A 281 -2.01 14.04 -0.14
C ASN A 281 -2.01 15.42 0.53
N TYR A 282 -2.25 16.45 -0.27
CA TYR A 282 -2.31 17.83 0.17
C TYR A 282 -3.70 18.41 -0.04
N LEU A 283 -4.15 19.14 0.95
CA LEU A 283 -5.26 20.08 0.81
C LEU A 283 -4.72 21.47 0.44
N ILE A 284 -5.48 22.22 -0.32
CA ILE A 284 -5.13 23.57 -0.76
C ILE A 284 -5.89 24.57 0.11
N ASP A 285 -5.21 25.36 0.91
CA ASP A 285 -5.83 26.40 1.73
C ASP A 285 -6.24 27.61 0.89
N LYS A 286 -6.96 28.57 1.49
CA LYS A 286 -7.50 29.78 0.81
C LYS A 286 -6.40 30.64 0.17
N ASP A 287 -5.22 30.66 0.76
CA ASP A 287 -4.05 31.39 0.26
C ASP A 287 -3.19 30.60 -0.76
N GLY A 288 -3.61 29.38 -1.11
CA GLY A 288 -2.88 28.49 -2.00
C GLY A 288 -1.84 27.61 -1.30
N THR A 289 -1.65 27.74 0.01
CA THR A 289 -0.72 26.91 0.77
C THR A 289 -1.14 25.44 0.76
N LEU A 290 -0.21 24.55 0.46
CA LEU A 290 -0.42 23.10 0.56
C LEU A 290 -0.28 22.64 2.00
N LYS A 291 -1.33 22.01 2.54
CA LYS A 291 -1.37 21.41 3.86
C LYS A 291 -1.42 19.88 3.74
N VAL A 292 -0.46 19.18 4.32
CA VAL A 292 -0.42 17.71 4.30
C VAL A 292 -1.59 17.14 5.10
N CYS A 293 -2.41 16.31 4.49
CA CYS A 293 -3.53 15.66 5.18
C CYS A 293 -3.37 14.15 5.34
N ASP A 294 -2.50 13.53 4.55
CA ASP A 294 -2.22 12.09 4.63
C ASP A 294 -0.92 11.72 3.91
N VAL A 295 -0.22 10.70 4.40
CA VAL A 295 0.95 10.09 3.73
C VAL A 295 0.76 8.58 3.70
N ASN A 296 0.77 8.01 2.49
CA ASN A 296 0.54 6.58 2.28
C ASN A 296 1.85 5.87 1.95
N SER A 297 2.19 4.87 2.75
CA SER A 297 3.37 4.01 2.53
C SER A 297 3.14 2.94 1.44
N ASN A 298 1.90 2.69 1.08
CA ASN A 298 1.51 1.75 0.03
C ASN A 298 0.49 2.40 -0.92
N PRO A 299 0.93 3.36 -1.75
CA PRO A 299 0.01 4.08 -2.63
C PRO A 299 -0.45 3.21 -3.81
N GLY A 300 -1.71 3.41 -4.23
CA GLY A 300 -2.26 2.80 -5.43
C GLY A 300 -1.54 3.29 -6.68
N LEU A 301 -1.30 2.42 -7.66
CA LEU A 301 -0.51 2.75 -8.85
C LEU A 301 -1.36 3.14 -10.07
N ASP A 302 -2.63 2.74 -10.12
CA ASP A 302 -3.45 2.84 -11.32
C ASP A 302 -3.84 4.27 -11.65
N VAL A 303 -4.49 4.94 -10.71
CA VAL A 303 -5.04 6.28 -10.92
C VAL A 303 -3.95 7.29 -11.29
N ILE A 304 -2.79 7.23 -10.62
CA ILE A 304 -1.68 8.14 -10.93
C ILE A 304 -1.10 7.88 -12.31
N GLN A 305 -0.97 6.62 -12.73
CA GLN A 305 -0.47 6.25 -14.05
C GLN A 305 -1.45 6.69 -15.16
N GLU A 306 -2.75 6.48 -14.95
CA GLU A 306 -3.80 6.91 -15.87
C GLU A 306 -3.84 8.43 -16.01
N ALA A 307 -3.77 9.15 -14.89
CA ALA A 307 -3.85 10.61 -14.89
C ALA A 307 -2.62 11.29 -15.49
N THR A 308 -1.43 10.71 -15.33
CA THR A 308 -0.16 11.38 -15.67
C THR A 308 0.57 10.78 -16.88
N GLY A 309 0.22 9.55 -17.26
CA GLY A 309 0.97 8.78 -18.27
C GLY A 309 2.35 8.29 -17.79
N VAL A 310 2.71 8.52 -16.52
CA VAL A 310 3.99 8.08 -15.94
C VAL A 310 3.88 6.63 -15.50
N ASP A 311 4.78 5.77 -15.97
CA ASP A 311 4.89 4.38 -15.50
C ASP A 311 5.58 4.34 -14.11
N VAL A 312 4.79 4.60 -13.07
CA VAL A 312 5.22 4.57 -11.67
C VAL A 312 5.63 3.16 -11.25
N THR A 313 4.94 2.14 -11.77
CA THR A 313 5.23 0.74 -11.50
C THR A 313 6.65 0.38 -11.93
N SER A 314 7.02 0.69 -13.17
CA SER A 314 8.36 0.40 -13.69
C SER A 314 9.45 1.15 -12.93
N LYS A 315 9.24 2.45 -12.63
CA LYS A 315 10.19 3.25 -11.83
C LYS A 315 10.40 2.64 -10.45
N TYR A 316 9.33 2.22 -9.79
CA TYR A 316 9.43 1.60 -8.47
C TYR A 316 10.15 0.24 -8.51
N VAL A 317 9.87 -0.58 -9.53
CA VAL A 317 10.58 -1.85 -9.74
C VAL A 317 12.08 -1.62 -10.03
N ASP A 318 12.45 -0.61 -10.81
CA ASP A 318 13.86 -0.26 -11.04
C ASP A 318 14.56 0.12 -9.72
N TYR A 319 13.89 0.90 -8.89
CA TYR A 319 14.39 1.20 -7.54
C TYR A 319 14.58 -0.07 -6.71
N LEU A 320 13.59 -0.98 -6.68
CA LEU A 320 13.67 -2.23 -5.94
C LEU A 320 14.81 -3.13 -6.42
N ILE A 321 14.99 -3.27 -7.73
CA ILE A 321 16.10 -4.04 -8.34
C ILE A 321 17.44 -3.52 -7.81
N ASN A 322 17.64 -2.21 -7.86
CA ASN A 322 18.87 -1.57 -7.37
C ASN A 322 19.03 -1.71 -5.86
N TYR A 323 17.97 -1.47 -5.10
CA TYR A 323 17.95 -1.53 -3.63
C TYR A 323 18.31 -2.92 -3.11
N VAL A 324 17.80 -3.98 -3.74
CA VAL A 324 18.10 -5.38 -3.42
C VAL A 324 19.50 -5.76 -3.91
N GLY A 325 20.01 -5.07 -4.92
CA GLY A 325 21.26 -5.37 -5.62
C GLY A 325 21.11 -6.59 -6.54
N LEU A 326 20.03 -6.63 -7.32
CA LEU A 326 19.88 -7.59 -8.41
C LEU A 326 20.80 -7.20 -9.57
N THR A 327 21.42 -8.20 -10.17
CA THR A 327 22.39 -8.04 -11.27
C THR A 327 21.93 -8.81 -12.52
N SER A 328 22.67 -8.68 -13.60
CA SER A 328 22.41 -9.48 -14.81
C SER A 328 22.52 -10.99 -14.59
N GLU A 329 23.29 -11.43 -13.61
CA GLU A 329 23.41 -12.85 -13.24
C GLU A 329 22.16 -13.41 -12.58
N ASP A 330 21.34 -12.54 -11.96
CA ASP A 330 20.07 -12.88 -11.34
C ASP A 330 18.91 -12.95 -12.35
N LYS A 331 19.16 -12.58 -13.61
CA LYS A 331 18.15 -12.64 -14.66
C LYS A 331 17.85 -14.08 -15.07
N ILE A 332 16.58 -14.36 -15.30
CA ILE A 332 16.14 -15.62 -15.91
C ILE A 332 16.29 -15.53 -17.44
N ASN A 333 16.64 -16.65 -18.05
CA ASN A 333 16.57 -16.76 -19.52
C ASN A 333 15.09 -16.88 -19.91
N VAL A 334 14.46 -15.76 -20.27
CA VAL A 334 13.10 -15.76 -20.80
C VAL A 334 13.18 -16.10 -22.27
N THR A 335 13.01 -17.38 -22.61
CA THR A 335 12.53 -17.76 -23.92
C THR A 335 11.01 -17.61 -23.88
N ARG A 336 10.48 -16.61 -24.59
CA ARG A 336 9.04 -16.45 -24.82
C ARG A 336 8.50 -17.62 -25.65
#